data_fc0011a880a0cb1e4355033f3b2dfeb4
#
_entry.id   fc0011a880a0cb1e4355033f3b2dfeb4
#
_cell.length_a   1.000
_cell.length_b   1.000
_cell.length_c   1.000
_cell.angle_alpha   90.00
_cell.angle_beta   90.00
_cell.angle_gamma   90.00
#
_symmetry.space_group_name_H-M   'P 1'
#
loop_
_entity.id
_entity.type
_entity.pdbx_description
1 polymer ?
#
loop_
_entity_poly.entity_id
_entity_poly.type
_entity_poly.pdbx_seq_one_letter_code
_entity_poly.pdbx_strand_id
1 'polypeptide(L)'
;LVGSEMCIRDRLLMLQPELKFRRDKIRYLMAQQGIDAALIACNVNLLYTYGEIVNGYLYLPLHSPALLFVKRPNNIVGEFVFPIRKPEQIVDLLKENGIPVASKIMLEGGELPYADYMRLASLFPESEVVDGTAIIREARSVKTPLEIELFRRSAALHARAYSKIPDVYHPGMTDRELSVEVERLMRLEGCLGIFRVFGQSMEIFMGSVLAGDNAATPSPYDFALGGKGLDPSLPGGMNGTLLKEGYSVMVDIGGNFYGYMCDMSRVFSIGKLNDEAYAAHQVCLEVQDKVASMTAPGVVCEDLYNAAIEIVTKAGFADRFMGVSQQARFIGHGIGLEINEAPVLAPRIRRELEEGMVFALEPKIVLPGVGPVGIENSWVVTENGAGKLTICNEEIIEL
;
A
#
# COMPACT_ATOMS: atom_id res chain seq x y z
N LEU A 1 5.18 -22.53 -10.22
CA LEU A 1 3.97 -23.33 -10.03
C LEU A 1 3.69 -23.48 -8.54
N VAL A 2 3.15 -22.46 -7.90
CA VAL A 2 2.36 -22.66 -6.68
C VAL A 2 0.98 -23.00 -7.23
N GLY A 3 0.76 -24.28 -7.47
CA GLY A 3 -0.49 -24.80 -8.02
C GLY A 3 -1.65 -24.50 -7.09
N SER A 4 -2.82 -24.35 -7.67
CA SER A 4 -4.13 -24.13 -7.06
C SER A 4 -4.62 -25.24 -6.10
N GLU A 5 -3.75 -26.17 -5.71
CA GLU A 5 -4.11 -27.39 -4.98
C GLU A 5 -3.48 -27.54 -3.59
N MET A 6 -2.60 -26.62 -3.16
CA MET A 6 -2.06 -26.70 -1.80
C MET A 6 -3.11 -26.21 -0.80
N CYS A 7 -3.50 -27.08 0.15
CA CYS A 7 -4.41 -26.76 1.23
C CYS A 7 -3.91 -25.50 2.00
N ILE A 8 -4.81 -24.63 2.45
CA ILE A 8 -4.48 -23.45 3.25
C ILE A 8 -3.58 -23.83 4.43
N ARG A 9 -3.86 -24.97 5.08
CA ARG A 9 -3.08 -25.50 6.19
C ARG A 9 -1.63 -25.80 5.80
N ASP A 10 -1.40 -26.44 4.65
CA ASP A 10 -0.04 -26.76 4.18
C ASP A 10 0.75 -25.50 3.83
N ARG A 11 0.06 -24.51 3.26
CA ARG A 11 0.62 -23.18 2.98
C ARG A 11 1.05 -22.46 4.26
N LEU A 12 0.23 -22.47 5.30
CA LEU A 12 0.55 -21.88 6.60
C LEU A 12 1.71 -22.61 7.27
N LEU A 13 1.81 -23.93 7.16
CA LEU A 13 2.95 -24.68 7.71
C LEU A 13 4.27 -24.31 7.02
N MET A 14 4.26 -24.13 5.69
CA MET A 14 5.44 -23.69 4.96
C MET A 14 5.85 -22.24 5.27
N LEU A 15 4.92 -21.40 5.72
CA LEU A 15 5.15 -20.01 6.11
C LEU A 15 5.63 -19.85 7.56
N GLN A 16 5.65 -20.89 8.39
CA GLN A 16 5.96 -20.74 9.83
C GLN A 16 7.32 -20.09 10.12
N PRO A 17 8.42 -20.39 9.40
CA PRO A 17 9.69 -19.70 9.61
C PRO A 17 9.59 -18.20 9.34
N GLU A 18 8.91 -17.83 8.27
CA GLU A 18 8.66 -16.44 7.89
C GLU A 18 7.82 -15.70 8.94
N LEU A 19 6.70 -16.30 9.36
CA LEU A 19 5.83 -15.72 10.38
C LEU A 19 6.55 -15.58 11.73
N LYS A 20 7.40 -16.54 12.07
CA LYS A 20 8.27 -16.42 13.26
C LYS A 20 9.20 -15.22 13.13
N PHE A 21 9.88 -15.08 12.00
CA PHE A 21 10.78 -13.95 11.75
C PHE A 21 10.05 -12.60 11.87
N ARG A 22 8.86 -12.46 11.30
CA ARG A 22 8.03 -11.24 11.41
C ARG A 22 7.64 -10.93 12.86
N ARG A 23 7.22 -11.94 13.62
CA ARG A 23 6.93 -11.78 15.06
C ARG A 23 8.18 -11.39 15.85
N ASP A 24 9.34 -11.95 15.51
CA ASP A 24 10.60 -11.61 16.18
C ASP A 24 11.06 -10.18 15.89
N LYS A 25 10.80 -9.63 14.68
CA LYS A 25 10.99 -8.20 14.40
C LYS A 25 10.14 -7.32 15.32
N ILE A 26 8.85 -7.66 15.48
CA ILE A 26 7.97 -6.92 16.40
C ILE A 26 8.50 -7.02 17.83
N ARG A 27 8.88 -8.21 18.29
CA ARG A 27 9.47 -8.41 19.63
C ARG A 27 10.73 -7.57 19.86
N TYR A 28 11.59 -7.50 18.85
CA TYR A 28 12.80 -6.67 18.93
C TYR A 28 12.45 -5.20 19.16
N LEU A 29 11.51 -4.65 18.42
CA LEU A 29 11.06 -3.26 18.57
C LEU A 29 10.33 -3.04 19.91
N MET A 30 9.52 -4.01 20.36
CA MET A 30 8.86 -3.99 21.66
C MET A 30 9.89 -3.91 22.80
N ALA A 31 10.93 -4.74 22.73
CA ALA A 31 11.99 -4.78 23.75
C ALA A 31 12.71 -3.44 23.89
N GLN A 32 12.96 -2.73 22.79
CA GLN A 32 13.56 -1.39 22.82
C GLN A 32 12.72 -0.34 23.54
N GLN A 33 11.41 -0.57 23.67
CA GLN A 33 10.46 0.34 24.34
C GLN A 33 9.96 -0.20 25.70
N GLY A 34 10.56 -1.30 26.16
CA GLY A 34 10.18 -1.94 27.43
C GLY A 34 8.76 -2.47 27.45
N ILE A 35 8.27 -2.97 26.30
CA ILE A 35 6.93 -3.54 26.15
C ILE A 35 7.04 -5.06 26.27
N ASP A 36 6.21 -5.66 27.15
CA ASP A 36 6.29 -7.09 27.48
C ASP A 36 5.43 -7.96 26.57
N ALA A 37 4.33 -7.41 26.02
CA ALA A 37 3.45 -8.12 25.09
C ALA A 37 2.72 -7.18 24.14
N ALA A 38 2.23 -7.76 23.02
CA ALA A 38 1.26 -7.13 22.11
C ALA A 38 -0.03 -7.95 22.06
N LEU A 39 -1.18 -7.27 21.98
CA LEU A 39 -2.43 -7.89 21.58
C LEU A 39 -2.84 -7.34 20.21
N ILE A 40 -2.68 -8.16 19.19
CA ILE A 40 -2.92 -7.83 17.77
C ILE A 40 -4.32 -8.27 17.39
N ALA A 41 -5.12 -7.37 16.81
CA ALA A 41 -6.51 -7.57 16.47
C ALA A 41 -6.86 -7.14 15.03
N CYS A 42 -6.09 -6.20 14.45
CA CYS A 42 -6.37 -5.67 13.12
C CYS A 42 -6.05 -6.71 12.03
N ASN A 43 -6.95 -6.84 11.06
CA ASN A 43 -6.87 -7.87 10.01
C ASN A 43 -5.52 -7.89 9.29
N VAL A 44 -4.99 -6.73 8.93
CA VAL A 44 -3.73 -6.61 8.21
C VAL A 44 -2.56 -7.13 9.05
N ASN A 45 -2.59 -6.86 10.35
CA ASN A 45 -1.53 -7.25 11.27
C ASN A 45 -1.66 -8.71 11.73
N LEU A 46 -2.88 -9.26 11.78
CA LEU A 46 -3.11 -10.70 11.88
C LEU A 46 -2.58 -11.45 10.65
N LEU A 47 -2.84 -10.92 9.45
CA LEU A 47 -2.27 -11.47 8.21
C LEU A 47 -0.72 -11.45 8.24
N TYR A 48 -0.11 -10.37 8.72
CA TYR A 48 1.34 -10.24 8.83
C TYR A 48 1.96 -11.22 9.82
N THR A 49 1.32 -11.40 10.98
CA THR A 49 1.89 -12.13 12.13
C THR A 49 1.48 -13.59 12.23
N TYR A 50 0.31 -13.94 11.71
CA TYR A 50 -0.25 -15.29 11.73
C TYR A 50 -0.34 -15.92 10.34
N GLY A 51 -0.45 -15.12 9.28
CA GLY A 51 -0.54 -15.59 7.89
C GLY A 51 -1.97 -15.75 7.36
N GLU A 52 -2.97 -15.55 8.20
CA GLU A 52 -4.39 -15.62 7.86
C GLU A 52 -5.20 -14.59 8.64
N ILE A 53 -6.25 -14.07 8.02
CA ILE A 53 -7.21 -13.18 8.70
C ILE A 53 -8.24 -14.02 9.44
N VAL A 54 -8.35 -13.79 10.74
CA VAL A 54 -9.34 -14.41 11.60
C VAL A 54 -10.09 -13.36 12.41
N ASN A 55 -11.33 -13.64 12.78
CA ASN A 55 -11.97 -12.84 13.81
C ASN A 55 -11.47 -13.36 15.16
N GLY A 56 -10.49 -12.67 15.71
CA GLY A 56 -9.78 -13.11 16.90
C GLY A 56 -8.66 -12.14 17.30
N TYR A 57 -7.74 -12.63 18.12
CA TYR A 57 -6.64 -11.83 18.69
C TYR A 57 -5.37 -12.68 18.75
N LEU A 58 -4.24 -12.10 18.36
CA LEU A 58 -2.94 -12.71 18.59
C LEU A 58 -2.28 -12.03 19.79
N TYR A 59 -2.08 -12.76 20.88
CA TYR A 59 -1.25 -12.30 21.98
C TYR A 59 0.20 -12.70 21.70
N LEU A 60 1.07 -11.71 21.58
CA LEU A 60 2.48 -11.86 21.27
C LEU A 60 3.32 -11.45 22.48
N PRO A 61 3.66 -12.37 23.39
CA PRO A 61 4.56 -12.07 24.51
C PRO A 61 6.01 -11.96 24.03
N LEU A 62 6.84 -11.21 24.77
CA LEU A 62 8.23 -10.96 24.42
C LEU A 62 9.07 -12.27 24.41
N HIS A 63 8.84 -13.17 25.37
CA HIS A 63 9.70 -14.33 25.63
C HIS A 63 9.00 -15.70 25.52
N SER A 64 7.72 -15.74 25.19
CA SER A 64 6.94 -16.99 25.11
C SER A 64 6.34 -17.18 23.72
N PRO A 65 5.82 -18.36 23.36
CA PRO A 65 5.09 -18.56 22.12
C PRO A 65 3.93 -17.58 21.97
N ALA A 66 3.63 -17.20 20.71
CA ALA A 66 2.44 -16.40 20.41
C ALA A 66 1.19 -17.26 20.55
N LEU A 67 0.12 -16.72 21.14
CA LEU A 67 -1.15 -17.40 21.34
C LEU A 67 -2.23 -16.75 20.47
N LEU A 68 -2.96 -17.56 19.72
CA LEU A 68 -4.07 -17.10 18.90
C LEU A 68 -5.40 -17.41 19.58
N PHE A 69 -6.20 -16.40 19.84
CA PHE A 69 -7.54 -16.50 20.38
C PHE A 69 -8.57 -16.27 19.28
N VAL A 70 -9.34 -17.29 18.89
CA VAL A 70 -10.19 -17.28 17.69
C VAL A 70 -11.65 -17.30 18.05
N LYS A 71 -12.41 -16.34 17.53
CA LYS A 71 -13.87 -16.34 17.55
C LYS A 71 -14.44 -17.04 16.30
N ARG A 72 -13.85 -16.78 15.14
CA ARG A 72 -14.24 -17.31 13.83
C ARG A 72 -13.07 -17.35 12.85
N PRO A 73 -12.98 -18.35 11.97
CA PRO A 73 -13.79 -19.58 11.96
C PRO A 73 -13.43 -20.50 13.12
N ASN A 74 -14.31 -21.44 13.47
CA ASN A 74 -14.14 -22.32 14.63
C ASN A 74 -13.37 -23.62 14.33
N ASN A 75 -12.91 -23.80 13.11
CA ASN A 75 -12.17 -24.97 12.64
C ASN A 75 -10.64 -24.79 12.63
N ILE A 76 -10.14 -23.65 13.12
CA ILE A 76 -8.71 -23.42 13.28
C ILE A 76 -8.25 -24.15 14.55
N VAL A 77 -7.25 -25.03 14.38
CA VAL A 77 -6.68 -25.83 15.46
C VAL A 77 -5.16 -25.76 15.45
N GLY A 78 -4.56 -25.75 16.61
CA GLY A 78 -3.10 -25.74 16.79
C GLY A 78 -2.73 -25.75 18.27
N GLU A 79 -1.48 -26.00 18.59
CA GLU A 79 -0.98 -26.08 19.97
C GLU A 79 -1.24 -24.80 20.78
N PHE A 80 -1.12 -23.62 20.14
CA PHE A 80 -1.30 -22.30 20.75
C PHE A 80 -2.52 -21.57 20.18
N VAL A 81 -3.57 -22.32 19.78
CA VAL A 81 -4.83 -21.77 19.26
C VAL A 81 -5.96 -22.09 20.21
N PHE A 82 -6.64 -21.07 20.68
CA PHE A 82 -7.69 -21.15 21.69
C PHE A 82 -9.00 -20.59 21.16
N PRO A 83 -10.07 -21.39 21.09
CA PRO A 83 -11.38 -20.88 20.71
C PRO A 83 -11.95 -20.02 21.86
N ILE A 84 -12.46 -18.83 21.51
CA ILE A 84 -13.11 -17.92 22.45
C ILE A 84 -14.46 -17.43 21.92
N ARG A 85 -15.33 -17.00 22.81
CA ARG A 85 -16.60 -16.33 22.47
C ARG A 85 -16.49 -14.81 22.62
N LYS A 86 -15.68 -14.36 23.56
CA LYS A 86 -15.48 -12.94 23.90
C LYS A 86 -14.06 -12.70 24.39
N PRO A 87 -13.50 -11.48 24.20
CA PRO A 87 -12.11 -11.20 24.54
C PRO A 87 -11.81 -11.30 26.05
N GLU A 88 -12.83 -11.18 26.91
CA GLU A 88 -12.71 -11.33 28.37
C GLU A 88 -12.15 -12.70 28.81
N GLN A 89 -12.23 -13.71 27.93
CA GLN A 89 -11.66 -15.04 28.20
C GLN A 89 -10.11 -15.09 28.02
N ILE A 90 -9.52 -14.07 27.38
CA ILE A 90 -8.09 -14.07 27.07
C ILE A 90 -7.25 -14.19 28.35
N VAL A 91 -7.53 -13.35 29.33
CA VAL A 91 -6.73 -13.30 30.59
C VAL A 91 -6.82 -14.61 31.38
N ASP A 92 -7.99 -15.23 31.42
CA ASP A 92 -8.17 -16.52 32.08
C ASP A 92 -7.38 -17.63 31.36
N LEU A 93 -7.46 -17.67 30.03
CA LEU A 93 -6.70 -18.62 29.22
C LEU A 93 -5.18 -18.40 29.30
N LEU A 94 -4.71 -17.17 29.44
CA LEU A 94 -3.30 -16.89 29.69
C LEU A 94 -2.86 -17.53 31.02
N LYS A 95 -3.64 -17.33 32.09
CA LYS A 95 -3.36 -17.90 33.41
C LYS A 95 -3.41 -19.43 33.42
N GLU A 96 -4.41 -20.03 32.79
CA GLU A 96 -4.56 -21.49 32.66
C GLU A 96 -3.39 -22.14 31.92
N ASN A 97 -2.76 -21.43 31.01
CA ASN A 97 -1.59 -21.89 30.24
C ASN A 97 -0.24 -21.44 30.84
N GLY A 98 -0.25 -20.87 32.04
CA GLY A 98 0.97 -20.46 32.75
C GLY A 98 1.70 -19.28 32.09
N ILE A 99 1.01 -18.50 31.25
CA ILE A 99 1.54 -17.30 30.60
C ILE A 99 1.27 -16.10 31.52
N PRO A 100 2.28 -15.41 32.01
CA PRO A 100 2.08 -14.25 32.86
C PRO A 100 1.39 -13.12 32.06
N VAL A 101 0.48 -12.42 32.72
CA VAL A 101 -0.08 -11.18 32.16
C VAL A 101 1.03 -10.13 32.14
N ALA A 102 1.21 -9.48 30.99
CA ALA A 102 2.27 -8.48 30.79
C ALA A 102 2.07 -7.26 31.70
N SER A 103 3.18 -6.72 32.24
CA SER A 103 3.14 -5.45 33.00
C SER A 103 2.94 -4.27 32.08
N LYS A 104 3.50 -4.31 30.88
CA LYS A 104 3.27 -3.32 29.83
C LYS A 104 2.86 -4.00 28.53
N ILE A 105 1.68 -3.63 28.01
CA ILE A 105 1.08 -4.25 26.82
C ILE A 105 0.75 -3.19 25.77
N MET A 106 1.04 -3.48 24.51
CA MET A 106 0.63 -2.63 23.42
C MET A 106 -0.61 -3.16 22.71
N LEU A 107 -1.47 -2.22 22.30
CA LEU A 107 -2.63 -2.40 21.43
C LEU A 107 -2.48 -1.54 20.19
N GLU A 108 -3.27 -1.81 19.16
CA GLU A 108 -3.25 -1.07 17.88
C GLU A 108 -4.16 0.17 17.96
N GLY A 109 -3.79 1.15 18.78
CA GLY A 109 -4.62 2.32 19.10
C GLY A 109 -4.93 3.22 17.92
N GLY A 110 -4.05 3.29 16.91
CA GLY A 110 -4.25 4.06 15.69
C GLY A 110 -5.16 3.39 14.66
N GLU A 111 -5.55 2.11 14.86
CA GLU A 111 -6.37 1.35 13.92
C GLU A 111 -7.69 0.85 14.53
N LEU A 112 -7.68 0.54 15.82
CA LEU A 112 -8.87 0.04 16.51
C LEU A 112 -9.89 1.16 16.74
N PRO A 113 -11.19 0.90 16.54
CA PRO A 113 -12.23 1.80 17.03
C PRO A 113 -12.05 2.05 18.53
N TYR A 114 -12.27 3.29 18.96
CA TYR A 114 -12.08 3.68 20.38
C TYR A 114 -12.76 2.75 21.38
N ALA A 115 -14.00 2.34 21.09
CA ALA A 115 -14.75 1.43 21.96
C ALA A 115 -14.08 0.05 22.10
N ASP A 116 -13.52 -0.48 20.99
CA ASP A 116 -12.80 -1.76 20.99
C ASP A 116 -11.46 -1.63 21.72
N TYR A 117 -10.72 -0.53 21.48
CA TYR A 117 -9.48 -0.24 22.20
C TYR A 117 -9.71 -0.20 23.71
N MET A 118 -10.71 0.57 24.19
CA MET A 118 -11.03 0.68 25.60
C MET A 118 -11.50 -0.64 26.21
N ARG A 119 -12.27 -1.42 25.46
CA ARG A 119 -12.68 -2.77 25.89
C ARG A 119 -11.48 -3.69 26.06
N LEU A 120 -10.58 -3.73 25.10
CA LEU A 120 -9.37 -4.56 25.18
C LEU A 120 -8.42 -4.09 26.27
N ALA A 121 -8.23 -2.78 26.42
CA ALA A 121 -7.43 -2.21 27.50
C ALA A 121 -7.97 -2.60 28.90
N SER A 122 -9.29 -2.63 29.07
CA SER A 122 -9.93 -3.00 30.34
C SER A 122 -9.71 -4.46 30.76
N LEU A 123 -9.22 -5.33 29.85
CA LEU A 123 -8.86 -6.71 30.16
C LEU A 123 -7.58 -6.79 31.02
N PHE A 124 -6.78 -5.74 31.01
CA PHE A 124 -5.45 -5.69 31.63
C PHE A 124 -5.37 -4.53 32.65
N PRO A 125 -6.18 -4.58 33.74
CA PRO A 125 -6.32 -3.47 34.66
C PRO A 125 -5.04 -3.15 35.45
N GLU A 126 -4.15 -4.13 35.59
CA GLU A 126 -2.87 -3.99 36.30
C GLU A 126 -1.69 -3.67 35.36
N SER A 127 -1.96 -3.59 34.03
CA SER A 127 -0.94 -3.33 33.03
C SER A 127 -0.93 -1.89 32.57
N GLU A 128 0.23 -1.36 32.23
CA GLU A 128 0.37 -0.16 31.43
C GLU A 128 -0.01 -0.49 29.98
N VAL A 129 -1.12 0.09 29.49
CA VAL A 129 -1.56 -0.12 28.09
C VAL A 129 -1.08 1.05 27.25
N VAL A 130 -0.36 0.75 26.16
CA VAL A 130 0.22 1.75 25.24
C VAL A 130 -0.22 1.50 23.79
N ASP A 131 -0.12 2.54 22.96
CA ASP A 131 -0.31 2.39 21.51
C ASP A 131 0.93 1.79 20.85
N GLY A 132 0.77 0.66 20.19
CA GLY A 132 1.81 -0.06 19.46
C GLY A 132 1.71 0.04 17.94
N THR A 133 0.80 0.87 17.40
CA THR A 133 0.56 0.99 15.97
C THR A 133 1.84 1.31 15.20
N ALA A 134 2.62 2.28 15.68
CA ALA A 134 3.89 2.67 15.05
C ALA A 134 4.92 1.53 15.05
N ILE A 135 4.96 0.71 16.10
CA ILE A 135 5.89 -0.44 16.21
C ILE A 135 5.60 -1.49 15.14
N ILE A 136 4.31 -1.84 14.95
CA ILE A 136 3.92 -2.84 13.96
C ILE A 136 4.14 -2.31 12.54
N ARG A 137 3.80 -1.06 12.27
CA ARG A 137 4.05 -0.40 10.98
C ARG A 137 5.55 -0.31 10.67
N GLU A 138 6.38 -0.05 11.69
CA GLU A 138 7.84 -0.07 11.56
C GLU A 138 8.36 -1.47 11.23
N ALA A 139 7.88 -2.50 11.90
CA ALA A 139 8.23 -3.88 11.58
C ALA A 139 7.87 -4.26 10.13
N ARG A 140 6.78 -3.71 9.58
CA ARG A 140 6.32 -3.95 8.21
C ARG A 140 7.04 -3.12 7.16
N SER A 141 7.70 -2.01 7.53
CA SER A 141 8.34 -1.09 6.58
C SER A 141 9.49 -1.74 5.80
N VAL A 142 10.28 -2.58 6.46
CA VAL A 142 11.37 -3.36 5.84
C VAL A 142 10.87 -4.76 5.51
N LYS A 143 10.81 -5.10 4.24
CA LYS A 143 10.26 -6.35 3.73
C LYS A 143 11.29 -7.49 3.77
N THR A 144 10.80 -8.70 4.00
CA THR A 144 11.62 -9.90 3.93
C THR A 144 11.85 -10.30 2.46
N PRO A 145 12.84 -11.18 2.17
CA PRO A 145 13.02 -11.71 0.81
C PRO A 145 11.77 -12.38 0.24
N LEU A 146 10.96 -13.06 1.07
CA LEU A 146 9.71 -13.67 0.64
C LEU A 146 8.66 -12.59 0.26
N GLU A 147 8.54 -11.53 1.05
CA GLU A 147 7.66 -10.41 0.75
C GLU A 147 8.05 -9.73 -0.56
N ILE A 148 9.35 -9.49 -0.79
CA ILE A 148 9.86 -8.90 -2.03
C ILE A 148 9.56 -9.80 -3.24
N GLU A 149 9.66 -11.11 -3.08
CA GLU A 149 9.29 -12.05 -4.16
C GLU A 149 7.79 -12.00 -4.47
N LEU A 150 6.92 -11.86 -3.45
CA LEU A 150 5.49 -11.67 -3.65
C LEU A 150 5.17 -10.35 -4.37
N PHE A 151 5.91 -9.28 -4.06
CA PHE A 151 5.82 -8.01 -4.82
C PHE A 151 6.19 -8.20 -6.29
N ARG A 152 7.29 -8.88 -6.60
CA ARG A 152 7.69 -9.14 -8.00
C ARG A 152 6.61 -9.89 -8.78
N ARG A 153 6.01 -10.90 -8.16
CA ARG A 153 4.90 -11.64 -8.76
C ARG A 153 3.66 -10.78 -8.95
N SER A 154 3.32 -9.97 -7.94
CA SER A 154 2.21 -9.03 -8.02
C SER A 154 2.41 -8.01 -9.13
N ALA A 155 3.60 -7.42 -9.22
CA ALA A 155 3.97 -6.47 -10.27
C ALA A 155 3.90 -7.07 -11.68
N ALA A 156 4.34 -8.31 -11.85
CA ALA A 156 4.26 -9.00 -13.15
C ALA A 156 2.81 -9.24 -13.60
N LEU A 157 1.91 -9.60 -12.67
CA LEU A 157 0.48 -9.77 -12.95
C LEU A 157 -0.19 -8.44 -13.27
N HIS A 158 0.17 -7.39 -12.53
CA HIS A 158 -0.31 -6.04 -12.75
C HIS A 158 0.10 -5.52 -14.13
N ALA A 159 1.39 -5.62 -14.49
CA ALA A 159 1.89 -5.23 -15.80
C ALA A 159 1.20 -6.00 -16.95
N ARG A 160 0.90 -7.28 -16.75
CA ARG A 160 0.16 -8.10 -17.71
C ARG A 160 -1.29 -7.66 -17.90
N ALA A 161 -1.95 -7.19 -16.84
CA ALA A 161 -3.27 -6.59 -16.96
C ALA A 161 -3.21 -5.28 -17.77
N TYR A 162 -2.26 -4.40 -17.46
CA TYR A 162 -2.09 -3.12 -18.12
C TYR A 162 -1.73 -3.25 -19.61
N SER A 163 -0.95 -4.24 -20.00
CA SER A 163 -0.62 -4.49 -21.41
C SER A 163 -1.84 -4.80 -22.29
N LYS A 164 -2.98 -5.16 -21.68
CA LYS A 164 -4.25 -5.47 -22.37
C LYS A 164 -5.21 -4.28 -22.45
N ILE A 165 -4.88 -3.14 -21.85
CA ILE A 165 -5.76 -1.96 -21.87
C ILE A 165 -6.08 -1.49 -23.28
N PRO A 166 -5.13 -1.44 -24.24
CA PRO A 166 -5.45 -1.09 -25.60
C PRO A 166 -6.49 -2.01 -26.27
N ASP A 167 -6.55 -3.29 -25.87
CA ASP A 167 -7.48 -4.27 -26.45
C ASP A 167 -8.96 -4.05 -26.03
N VAL A 168 -9.17 -3.31 -24.95
CA VAL A 168 -10.53 -3.08 -24.41
C VAL A 168 -11.06 -1.66 -24.64
N TYR A 169 -10.18 -0.77 -25.09
CA TYR A 169 -10.61 0.57 -25.47
C TYR A 169 -11.39 0.54 -26.80
N HIS A 170 -12.41 1.38 -26.91
CA HIS A 170 -13.08 1.70 -28.17
C HIS A 170 -13.53 3.17 -28.20
N PRO A 171 -13.57 3.80 -29.38
CA PRO A 171 -14.01 5.19 -29.52
C PRO A 171 -15.39 5.42 -28.90
N GLY A 172 -15.54 6.53 -28.18
CA GLY A 172 -16.79 6.89 -27.52
C GLY A 172 -16.91 6.42 -26.07
N MET A 173 -15.91 5.71 -25.54
CA MET A 173 -15.86 5.37 -24.11
C MET A 173 -15.67 6.62 -23.24
N THR A 174 -16.16 6.52 -22.01
CA THR A 174 -15.85 7.43 -20.90
C THR A 174 -14.72 6.88 -20.03
N ASP A 175 -14.11 7.72 -19.21
CA ASP A 175 -13.14 7.31 -18.19
C ASP A 175 -13.73 6.25 -17.23
N ARG A 176 -15.03 6.34 -16.93
CA ARG A 176 -15.75 5.35 -16.12
C ARG A 176 -15.82 3.97 -16.80
N GLU A 177 -16.18 3.93 -18.08
CA GLU A 177 -16.27 2.66 -18.81
C GLU A 177 -14.90 2.01 -18.93
N LEU A 178 -13.85 2.80 -19.22
CA LEU A 178 -12.48 2.30 -19.24
C LEU A 178 -12.04 1.79 -17.87
N SER A 179 -12.36 2.49 -16.78
CA SER A 179 -12.05 2.04 -15.41
C SER A 179 -12.64 0.66 -15.12
N VAL A 180 -13.91 0.44 -15.48
CA VAL A 180 -14.58 -0.87 -15.30
C VAL A 180 -13.86 -1.98 -16.08
N GLU A 181 -13.44 -1.71 -17.31
CA GLU A 181 -12.69 -2.68 -18.11
C GLU A 181 -11.30 -2.95 -17.52
N VAL A 182 -10.58 -1.94 -17.04
CA VAL A 182 -9.28 -2.13 -16.38
C VAL A 182 -9.42 -2.97 -15.11
N GLU A 183 -10.42 -2.68 -14.27
CA GLU A 183 -10.70 -3.50 -13.09
C GLU A 183 -11.04 -4.95 -13.46
N ARG A 184 -11.80 -5.15 -14.55
CA ARG A 184 -12.08 -6.49 -15.07
C ARG A 184 -10.80 -7.22 -15.49
N LEU A 185 -9.91 -6.55 -16.22
CA LEU A 185 -8.60 -7.11 -16.59
C LEU A 185 -7.77 -7.49 -15.36
N MET A 186 -7.70 -6.60 -14.37
CA MET A 186 -7.00 -6.86 -13.10
C MET A 186 -7.56 -8.10 -12.38
N ARG A 187 -8.89 -8.22 -12.30
CA ARG A 187 -9.56 -9.37 -11.66
C ARG A 187 -9.31 -10.67 -12.41
N LEU A 188 -9.27 -10.64 -13.74
CA LEU A 188 -8.96 -11.81 -14.56
C LEU A 188 -7.52 -12.29 -14.39
N GLU A 189 -6.58 -11.38 -14.09
CA GLU A 189 -5.21 -11.73 -13.75
C GLU A 189 -5.02 -12.20 -12.30
N GLY A 190 -6.09 -12.25 -11.51
CA GLY A 190 -6.10 -12.75 -10.13
C GLY A 190 -5.97 -11.69 -9.05
N CYS A 191 -6.15 -10.41 -9.37
CA CYS A 191 -6.23 -9.34 -8.38
C CYS A 191 -7.40 -9.60 -7.41
N LEU A 192 -7.16 -9.47 -6.12
CA LEU A 192 -8.18 -9.70 -5.09
C LEU A 192 -9.27 -8.61 -5.09
N GLY A 193 -8.99 -7.43 -5.70
CA GLY A 193 -9.90 -6.30 -5.75
C GLY A 193 -10.15 -5.67 -4.37
N ILE A 194 -9.22 -5.83 -3.46
CA ILE A 194 -9.26 -5.22 -2.13
C ILE A 194 -8.22 -4.10 -2.10
N PHE A 195 -8.67 -2.88 -1.87
CA PHE A 195 -7.78 -1.75 -1.62
C PHE A 195 -7.62 -1.57 -0.11
N ARG A 196 -6.45 -1.94 0.42
CA ARG A 196 -6.16 -1.75 1.84
C ARG A 196 -5.39 -0.47 2.04
N VAL A 197 -5.89 0.35 2.95
CA VAL A 197 -5.30 1.63 3.32
C VAL A 197 -5.27 1.76 4.84
N PHE A 198 -4.19 2.29 5.38
CA PHE A 198 -4.14 2.71 6.77
C PHE A 198 -4.89 4.03 6.95
N GLY A 199 -5.69 4.09 7.99
CA GLY A 199 -6.55 5.24 8.28
C GLY A 199 -7.96 5.11 7.69
N GLN A 200 -8.82 6.07 8.01
CA GLN A 200 -10.27 5.99 7.70
C GLN A 200 -10.73 7.06 6.71
N SER A 201 -9.82 7.86 6.18
CA SER A 201 -10.15 9.04 5.36
C SER A 201 -10.14 8.79 3.85
N MET A 202 -9.96 7.54 3.42
CA MET A 202 -9.84 7.20 2.01
C MET A 202 -10.80 6.07 1.65
N GLU A 203 -11.87 6.42 0.97
CA GLU A 203 -12.84 5.47 0.42
C GLU A 203 -12.76 5.50 -1.09
N ILE A 204 -12.13 4.49 -1.69
CA ILE A 204 -11.94 4.39 -3.12
C ILE A 204 -12.03 2.93 -3.56
N PHE A 205 -12.20 2.69 -4.85
CA PHE A 205 -12.09 1.36 -5.45
C PHE A 205 -10.64 0.86 -5.45
N MET A 206 -10.19 0.28 -6.55
CA MET A 206 -8.80 -0.18 -6.69
C MET A 206 -7.83 0.95 -7.06
N GLY A 207 -8.35 2.12 -7.42
CA GLY A 207 -7.60 3.29 -7.87
C GLY A 207 -8.46 4.21 -8.73
N SER A 208 -7.83 4.98 -9.60
CA SER A 208 -8.52 5.95 -10.44
C SER A 208 -8.10 5.86 -11.90
N VAL A 209 -9.05 6.22 -12.79
CA VAL A 209 -8.79 6.54 -14.20
C VAL A 209 -9.13 8.01 -14.39
N LEU A 210 -8.15 8.82 -14.76
CA LEU A 210 -8.29 10.26 -14.90
C LEU A 210 -8.04 10.68 -16.34
N ALA A 211 -9.03 11.36 -16.96
CA ALA A 211 -8.92 11.84 -18.32
C ALA A 211 -9.10 13.36 -18.41
N GLY A 212 -8.30 14.02 -19.24
CA GLY A 212 -8.43 15.45 -19.51
C GLY A 212 -8.42 16.29 -18.24
N ASP A 213 -9.22 17.35 -18.21
CA ASP A 213 -9.26 18.31 -17.10
C ASP A 213 -9.79 17.75 -15.76
N ASN A 214 -10.37 16.54 -15.78
CA ASN A 214 -10.79 15.90 -14.51
C ASN A 214 -9.61 15.74 -13.55
N ALA A 215 -8.40 15.48 -14.04
CA ALA A 215 -7.20 15.34 -13.22
C ALA A 215 -6.79 16.61 -12.47
N ALA A 216 -7.23 17.80 -12.91
CA ALA A 216 -6.98 19.06 -12.24
C ALA A 216 -7.92 19.33 -11.05
N THR A 217 -8.96 18.52 -10.89
CA THR A 217 -9.95 18.68 -9.81
C THR A 217 -9.38 18.13 -8.51
N PRO A 218 -9.32 18.94 -7.42
CA PRO A 218 -8.85 18.46 -6.13
C PRO A 218 -9.83 17.47 -5.49
N SER A 219 -9.31 16.57 -4.68
CA SER A 219 -10.06 15.62 -3.86
C SER A 219 -9.87 15.91 -2.38
N PRO A 220 -10.81 15.55 -1.49
CA PRO A 220 -10.60 15.58 -0.05
C PRO A 220 -9.66 14.47 0.44
N TYR A 221 -9.35 13.50 -0.40
CA TYR A 221 -8.44 12.39 -0.08
C TYR A 221 -6.98 12.78 -0.35
N ASP A 222 -6.07 12.09 0.30
CA ASP A 222 -4.62 12.28 0.14
C ASP A 222 -4.10 11.45 -1.05
N PHE A 223 -4.53 11.82 -2.25
CA PHE A 223 -4.10 11.22 -3.51
C PHE A 223 -3.03 12.08 -4.19
N ALA A 224 -2.21 11.45 -5.03
CA ALA A 224 -1.31 12.16 -5.92
C ALA A 224 -2.08 13.10 -6.87
N LEU A 225 -3.16 12.58 -7.48
CA LEU A 225 -4.12 13.35 -8.27
C LEU A 225 -5.54 13.04 -7.81
N GLY A 226 -6.40 14.05 -7.71
CA GLY A 226 -7.73 13.91 -7.15
C GLY A 226 -8.76 13.34 -8.13
N GLY A 227 -9.31 14.20 -8.97
CA GLY A 227 -10.51 13.93 -9.77
C GLY A 227 -11.82 14.26 -9.04
N LYS A 228 -12.86 14.55 -9.81
CA LYS A 228 -14.15 14.99 -9.28
C LYS A 228 -14.97 13.85 -8.66
N GLY A 229 -14.75 12.62 -9.14
CA GLY A 229 -15.61 11.50 -8.77
C GLY A 229 -16.98 11.51 -9.45
N LEU A 230 -17.71 10.41 -9.33
CA LEU A 230 -19.03 10.21 -9.92
C LEU A 230 -20.17 10.76 -9.07
N ASP A 231 -19.98 10.87 -7.78
CA ASP A 231 -20.98 11.26 -6.79
C ASP A 231 -20.34 11.96 -5.59
N PRO A 232 -21.03 12.89 -4.91
CA PRO A 232 -20.49 13.52 -3.69
C PRO A 232 -20.07 12.55 -2.58
N SER A 233 -20.59 11.33 -2.57
CA SER A 233 -20.19 10.26 -1.65
C SER A 233 -18.88 9.56 -2.05
N LEU A 234 -18.41 9.77 -3.29
CA LEU A 234 -17.13 9.26 -3.80
C LEU A 234 -16.41 10.40 -4.55
N PRO A 235 -15.83 11.38 -3.84
CA PRO A 235 -15.29 12.60 -4.41
C PRO A 235 -13.83 12.44 -4.88
N GLY A 236 -13.58 11.47 -5.73
CA GLY A 236 -12.25 11.19 -6.30
C GLY A 236 -12.32 10.27 -7.52
N GLY A 237 -11.30 10.36 -8.36
CA GLY A 237 -11.18 9.53 -9.55
C GLY A 237 -12.07 9.96 -10.73
N MET A 238 -12.45 8.99 -11.54
CA MET A 238 -13.27 9.14 -12.74
C MET A 238 -14.59 9.90 -12.50
N ASN A 239 -15.07 10.63 -13.49
CA ASN A 239 -16.29 11.43 -13.37
C ASN A 239 -17.27 11.29 -14.57
N GLY A 240 -17.01 10.36 -15.49
CA GLY A 240 -17.77 10.19 -16.73
C GLY A 240 -17.25 11.06 -17.88
N THR A 241 -16.02 11.58 -17.80
CA THR A 241 -15.39 12.32 -18.89
C THR A 241 -15.30 11.46 -20.15
N LEU A 242 -15.84 11.96 -21.29
CA LEU A 242 -15.71 11.31 -22.57
C LEU A 242 -14.22 11.33 -23.00
N LEU A 243 -13.71 10.16 -23.36
CA LEU A 243 -12.37 10.01 -23.93
C LEU A 243 -12.38 10.51 -25.37
N LYS A 244 -11.68 11.60 -25.63
CA LYS A 244 -11.67 12.29 -26.93
C LYS A 244 -10.28 12.64 -27.40
N GLU A 245 -10.15 12.85 -28.69
CA GLU A 245 -8.91 13.26 -29.36
C GLU A 245 -8.17 14.38 -28.61
N GLY A 246 -6.87 14.21 -28.39
CA GLY A 246 -5.99 15.14 -27.69
C GLY A 246 -6.01 15.03 -26.17
N TYR A 247 -6.79 14.12 -25.59
CA TYR A 247 -6.77 13.86 -24.14
C TYR A 247 -5.76 12.79 -23.77
N SER A 248 -5.02 13.04 -22.70
CA SER A 248 -4.32 11.99 -21.97
C SER A 248 -5.26 11.33 -20.95
N VAL A 249 -5.03 10.05 -20.72
CA VAL A 249 -5.75 9.21 -19.77
C VAL A 249 -4.73 8.50 -18.88
N MET A 250 -4.71 8.84 -17.61
CA MET A 250 -3.88 8.14 -16.64
C MET A 250 -4.69 7.03 -15.98
N VAL A 251 -4.18 5.82 -16.06
CA VAL A 251 -4.67 4.67 -15.31
C VAL A 251 -3.75 4.48 -14.12
N ASP A 252 -4.29 4.69 -12.93
CA ASP A 252 -3.60 4.72 -11.65
C ASP A 252 -4.36 3.80 -10.68
N ILE A 253 -3.95 2.53 -10.64
CA ILE A 253 -4.69 1.49 -9.93
C ILE A 253 -3.72 0.67 -9.09
N GLY A 254 -4.03 0.53 -7.80
CA GLY A 254 -3.33 -0.36 -6.89
C GLY A 254 -3.75 -1.82 -7.10
N GLY A 255 -2.82 -2.68 -7.49
CA GLY A 255 -3.06 -4.11 -7.63
C GLY A 255 -2.85 -4.87 -6.32
N ASN A 256 -3.82 -5.65 -5.88
CA ASN A 256 -3.67 -6.53 -4.72
C ASN A 256 -3.63 -7.99 -5.16
N PHE A 257 -2.42 -8.51 -5.35
CA PHE A 257 -2.17 -9.90 -5.63
C PHE A 257 -1.43 -10.53 -4.45
N TYR A 258 -1.75 -11.74 -4.08
CA TYR A 258 -1.14 -12.44 -2.94
C TYR A 258 -1.18 -11.68 -1.59
N GLY A 259 -2.06 -10.68 -1.47
CA GLY A 259 -2.21 -9.85 -0.27
C GLY A 259 -1.31 -8.62 -0.22
N TYR A 260 -0.34 -8.46 -1.13
CA TYR A 260 0.55 -7.29 -1.22
C TYR A 260 0.07 -6.32 -2.28
N MET A 261 0.05 -5.03 -1.90
CA MET A 261 -0.30 -3.94 -2.81
C MET A 261 0.87 -3.67 -3.75
N CYS A 262 0.60 -3.63 -5.06
CA CYS A 262 1.53 -3.17 -6.09
C CYS A 262 0.93 -1.92 -6.71
N ASP A 263 1.68 -0.83 -6.77
CA ASP A 263 1.19 0.44 -7.30
C ASP A 263 1.87 0.78 -8.62
N MET A 264 1.07 1.22 -9.59
CA MET A 264 1.54 1.53 -10.93
C MET A 264 0.57 2.44 -11.66
N SER A 265 1.06 3.58 -12.14
CA SER A 265 0.32 4.40 -13.12
C SER A 265 0.95 4.30 -14.50
N ARG A 266 0.09 4.33 -15.52
CA ARG A 266 0.47 4.45 -16.94
C ARG A 266 -0.41 5.46 -17.64
N VAL A 267 0.17 6.14 -18.62
CA VAL A 267 -0.52 7.13 -19.45
C VAL A 267 -0.85 6.56 -20.82
N PHE A 268 -2.09 6.73 -21.18
CA PHE A 268 -2.62 6.47 -22.51
C PHE A 268 -3.03 7.79 -23.15
N SER A 269 -3.09 7.86 -24.47
CA SER A 269 -3.59 9.02 -25.18
C SER A 269 -4.69 8.64 -26.17
N ILE A 270 -5.64 9.54 -26.32
CA ILE A 270 -6.63 9.42 -27.40
C ILE A 270 -6.10 10.21 -28.58
N GLY A 271 -5.56 9.48 -29.56
CA GLY A 271 -4.79 10.07 -30.64
C GLY A 271 -3.51 10.76 -30.13
N LYS A 272 -2.95 11.64 -30.97
CA LYS A 272 -1.69 12.34 -30.68
C LYS A 272 -1.91 13.51 -29.70
N LEU A 273 -1.06 13.58 -28.68
CA LEU A 273 -0.99 14.73 -27.76
C LEU A 273 -0.14 15.86 -28.35
N ASN A 274 -0.17 17.01 -27.71
CA ASN A 274 0.75 18.11 -28.04
C ASN A 274 2.17 17.85 -27.52
N ASP A 275 3.15 18.56 -28.06
CA ASP A 275 4.58 18.37 -27.72
C ASP A 275 4.86 18.67 -26.23
N GLU A 276 4.11 19.59 -25.59
CA GLU A 276 4.24 19.89 -24.17
C GLU A 276 3.91 18.67 -23.30
N ALA A 277 2.92 17.87 -23.68
CA ALA A 277 2.54 16.66 -22.93
C ALA A 277 3.64 15.59 -22.96
N TYR A 278 4.23 15.36 -24.12
CA TYR A 278 5.37 14.44 -24.23
C TYR A 278 6.59 14.97 -23.45
N ALA A 279 6.89 16.29 -23.53
CA ALA A 279 7.97 16.90 -22.75
C ALA A 279 7.74 16.77 -21.23
N ALA A 280 6.52 17.02 -20.75
CA ALA A 280 6.17 16.88 -19.34
C ALA A 280 6.28 15.42 -18.87
N HIS A 281 5.87 14.45 -19.70
CA HIS A 281 6.02 13.03 -19.40
C HIS A 281 7.52 12.66 -19.28
N GLN A 282 8.37 13.13 -20.18
CA GLN A 282 9.81 12.90 -20.13
C GLN A 282 10.45 13.48 -18.85
N VAL A 283 9.97 14.63 -18.37
CA VAL A 283 10.41 15.20 -17.08
C VAL A 283 10.06 14.27 -15.92
N CYS A 284 8.88 13.62 -15.94
CA CYS A 284 8.53 12.64 -14.92
C CYS A 284 9.41 11.37 -14.98
N LEU A 285 9.79 10.92 -16.18
CA LEU A 285 10.76 9.82 -16.34
C LEU A 285 12.14 10.22 -15.81
N GLU A 286 12.61 11.45 -16.09
CA GLU A 286 13.87 11.99 -15.55
C GLU A 286 13.85 12.04 -14.02
N VAL A 287 12.71 12.43 -13.41
CA VAL A 287 12.53 12.39 -11.95
C VAL A 287 12.68 10.97 -11.42
N GLN A 288 12.02 9.98 -12.05
CA GLN A 288 12.15 8.59 -11.64
C GLN A 288 13.60 8.09 -11.71
N ASP A 289 14.27 8.33 -12.83
CA ASP A 289 15.65 7.90 -13.03
C ASP A 289 16.60 8.55 -12.00
N LYS A 290 16.42 9.86 -11.75
CA LYS A 290 17.20 10.58 -10.76
C LYS A 290 16.99 10.02 -9.36
N VAL A 291 15.74 9.90 -8.92
CA VAL A 291 15.41 9.39 -7.58
C VAL A 291 15.91 7.95 -7.43
N ALA A 292 15.69 7.09 -8.44
CA ALA A 292 16.19 5.72 -8.41
C ALA A 292 17.73 5.66 -8.30
N SER A 293 18.43 6.52 -9.03
CA SER A 293 19.91 6.61 -8.98
C SER A 293 20.45 7.09 -7.64
N MET A 294 19.68 7.87 -6.88
CA MET A 294 20.04 8.34 -5.55
C MET A 294 19.64 7.38 -4.44
N THR A 295 18.69 6.48 -4.70
CA THR A 295 18.14 5.55 -3.70
C THR A 295 19.21 4.56 -3.25
N ALA A 296 19.51 4.55 -1.97
CA ALA A 296 20.40 3.59 -1.30
C ALA A 296 20.10 3.57 0.20
N PRO A 297 20.51 2.52 0.93
CA PRO A 297 20.45 2.54 2.40
C PRO A 297 21.16 3.75 2.98
N GLY A 298 20.54 4.42 3.96
CA GLY A 298 21.05 5.67 4.60
C GLY A 298 20.66 6.96 3.89
N VAL A 299 20.06 6.91 2.71
CA VAL A 299 19.56 8.13 2.02
C VAL A 299 18.30 8.64 2.70
N VAL A 300 18.24 9.93 2.98
CA VAL A 300 17.09 10.58 3.63
C VAL A 300 15.95 10.80 2.63
N CYS A 301 14.74 10.44 3.02
CA CYS A 301 13.54 10.55 2.15
C CYS A 301 13.32 11.98 1.62
N GLU A 302 13.55 13.01 2.44
CA GLU A 302 13.45 14.43 2.01
C GLU A 302 14.42 14.78 0.89
N ASP A 303 15.63 14.20 0.86
CA ASP A 303 16.62 14.49 -0.17
C ASP A 303 16.15 13.99 -1.56
N LEU A 304 15.47 12.85 -1.60
CA LEU A 304 14.84 12.32 -2.81
C LEU A 304 13.70 13.23 -3.30
N TYR A 305 12.86 13.70 -2.38
CA TYR A 305 11.81 14.67 -2.69
C TYR A 305 12.40 15.97 -3.26
N ASN A 306 13.42 16.52 -2.62
CA ASN A 306 14.05 17.77 -3.06
C ASN A 306 14.69 17.65 -4.46
N ALA A 307 15.30 16.50 -4.76
CA ALA A 307 15.87 16.24 -6.09
C ALA A 307 14.80 16.23 -7.19
N ALA A 308 13.62 15.65 -6.90
CA ALA A 308 12.48 15.69 -7.82
C ALA A 308 11.99 17.13 -8.07
N ILE A 309 11.82 17.92 -7.00
CA ILE A 309 11.36 19.30 -7.08
C ILE A 309 12.35 20.17 -7.88
N GLU A 310 13.65 19.95 -7.73
CA GLU A 310 14.68 20.66 -8.52
C GLU A 310 14.51 20.42 -10.03
N ILE A 311 14.35 19.17 -10.45
CA ILE A 311 14.15 18.80 -11.86
C ILE A 311 12.91 19.47 -12.44
N VAL A 312 11.77 19.30 -11.75
CA VAL A 312 10.48 19.82 -12.21
C VAL A 312 10.46 21.34 -12.27
N THR A 313 11.09 22.00 -11.29
CA THR A 313 11.23 23.47 -11.27
C THR A 313 12.08 23.97 -12.44
N LYS A 314 13.22 23.33 -12.69
CA LYS A 314 14.10 23.67 -13.83
C LYS A 314 13.42 23.48 -15.18
N ALA A 315 12.56 22.45 -15.28
CA ALA A 315 11.76 22.17 -16.48
C ALA A 315 10.55 23.12 -16.65
N GLY A 316 10.20 23.92 -15.64
CA GLY A 316 9.09 24.88 -15.71
C GLY A 316 7.69 24.29 -15.44
N PHE A 317 7.62 23.13 -14.76
CA PHE A 317 6.36 22.45 -14.46
C PHE A 317 5.97 22.45 -12.96
N ALA A 318 6.69 23.21 -12.13
CA ALA A 318 6.48 23.17 -10.68
C ALA A 318 5.05 23.54 -10.22
N ASP A 319 4.36 24.42 -10.96
CA ASP A 319 2.98 24.84 -10.69
C ASP A 319 1.92 23.82 -11.10
N ARG A 320 2.33 22.77 -11.81
CA ARG A 320 1.46 21.71 -12.35
C ARG A 320 1.89 20.31 -11.90
N PHE A 321 2.92 20.23 -11.06
CA PHE A 321 3.45 18.99 -10.53
C PHE A 321 2.60 18.50 -9.35
N MET A 322 2.20 17.23 -9.37
CA MET A 322 1.36 16.59 -8.36
C MET A 322 0.02 17.30 -8.13
N GLY A 323 -0.56 17.89 -9.18
CA GLY A 323 -1.81 18.64 -9.15
C GLY A 323 -1.65 20.10 -9.58
N VAL A 324 -2.76 20.83 -9.71
CA VAL A 324 -2.81 22.23 -10.15
C VAL A 324 -3.27 23.16 -9.03
N SER A 325 -4.55 23.10 -8.66
CA SER A 325 -5.12 23.95 -7.61
C SER A 325 -4.79 23.46 -6.20
N GLN A 326 -4.58 22.18 -6.03
CA GLN A 326 -4.12 21.51 -4.82
C GLN A 326 -3.07 20.49 -5.23
N GLN A 327 -1.83 20.72 -4.80
CA GLN A 327 -0.71 19.82 -5.10
C GLN A 327 -0.46 18.88 -3.93
N ALA A 328 -0.32 17.59 -4.21
CA ALA A 328 0.16 16.62 -3.22
C ALA A 328 1.61 16.97 -2.83
N ARG A 329 1.93 16.82 -1.54
CA ARG A 329 3.24 17.16 -1.00
C ARG A 329 4.11 15.94 -0.75
N PHE A 330 4.06 14.99 -1.64
CA PHE A 330 4.92 13.80 -1.66
C PHE A 330 5.16 13.43 -3.14
N ILE A 331 6.14 12.61 -3.39
CA ILE A 331 6.44 12.05 -4.72
C ILE A 331 6.40 10.53 -4.72
N GLY A 332 6.18 9.93 -3.56
CA GLY A 332 6.14 8.49 -3.39
C GLY A 332 5.88 8.09 -1.94
N HIS A 333 5.44 6.88 -1.76
CA HIS A 333 5.08 6.32 -0.46
C HIS A 333 5.42 4.83 -0.38
N GLY A 334 5.65 4.34 0.82
CA GLY A 334 5.81 2.92 1.07
C GLY A 334 4.54 2.14 0.74
N ILE A 335 4.74 0.94 0.24
CA ILE A 335 3.67 -0.02 -0.04
C ILE A 335 3.96 -1.36 0.63
N GLY A 336 2.90 -2.11 0.91
CA GLY A 336 3.01 -3.38 1.59
C GLY A 336 1.71 -4.16 1.54
N LEU A 337 1.26 -4.61 2.69
CA LEU A 337 -0.09 -5.14 2.87
C LEU A 337 -1.15 -4.02 2.79
N GLU A 338 -0.73 -2.77 3.00
CA GLU A 338 -1.50 -1.55 2.78
C GLU A 338 -0.80 -0.70 1.73
N ILE A 339 -1.60 0.17 1.06
CA ILE A 339 -1.08 1.03 -0.01
C ILE A 339 -0.19 2.16 0.53
N ASN A 340 -0.44 2.64 1.74
CA ASN A 340 0.22 3.79 2.35
C ASN A 340 1.07 3.40 3.57
N GLU A 341 2.08 2.57 3.36
CA GLU A 341 3.07 2.22 4.39
C GLU A 341 4.24 3.24 4.43
N ALA A 342 5.18 3.03 5.32
CA ALA A 342 6.45 3.74 5.30
C ALA A 342 7.44 3.06 4.32
N PRO A 343 8.38 3.82 3.72
CA PRO A 343 8.67 5.24 3.93
C PRO A 343 7.75 6.19 3.15
N VAL A 344 7.78 7.51 3.44
CA VAL A 344 7.13 8.54 2.62
C VAL A 344 8.19 9.49 2.07
N LEU A 345 8.22 9.69 0.76
CA LEU A 345 9.13 10.60 0.08
C LEU A 345 8.50 11.99 0.02
N ALA A 346 8.69 12.78 1.07
CA ALA A 346 8.02 14.06 1.28
C ALA A 346 8.90 15.06 2.02
N PRO A 347 8.59 16.37 1.99
CA PRO A 347 9.35 17.38 2.73
C PRO A 347 9.27 17.12 4.24
N ARG A 348 10.38 17.37 4.94
CA ARG A 348 10.54 17.18 6.39
C ARG A 348 10.53 15.74 6.88
N ILE A 349 10.50 14.75 6.00
CA ILE A 349 10.64 13.35 6.37
C ILE A 349 12.13 13.02 6.43
N ARG A 350 12.67 13.00 7.65
CA ARG A 350 14.09 12.76 7.95
C ARG A 350 14.43 11.26 8.07
N ARG A 351 13.49 10.39 7.75
CA ARG A 351 13.71 8.95 7.75
C ARG A 351 14.73 8.59 6.69
N GLU A 352 15.71 7.77 7.08
CA GLU A 352 16.65 7.13 6.16
C GLU A 352 16.02 5.89 5.55
N LEU A 353 16.35 5.62 4.29
CA LEU A 353 15.98 4.38 3.62
C LEU A 353 16.80 3.21 4.19
N GLU A 354 16.18 2.06 4.28
CA GLU A 354 16.80 0.80 4.67
C GLU A 354 16.64 -0.25 3.57
N GLU A 355 17.60 -1.16 3.45
CA GLU A 355 17.49 -2.29 2.54
C GLU A 355 16.22 -3.10 2.83
N GLY A 356 15.49 -3.46 1.77
CA GLY A 356 14.21 -4.17 1.87
C GLY A 356 12.99 -3.26 1.99
N MET A 357 13.16 -1.94 2.14
CA MET A 357 12.02 -1.02 2.01
C MET A 357 11.47 -1.05 0.58
N VAL A 358 10.15 -1.07 0.45
CA VAL A 358 9.44 -1.04 -0.84
C VAL A 358 8.57 0.20 -0.89
N PHE A 359 8.65 0.94 -2.00
CA PHE A 359 7.92 2.19 -2.18
C PHE A 359 7.43 2.36 -3.63
N ALA A 360 6.32 3.06 -3.80
CA ALA A 360 5.86 3.63 -5.05
C ALA A 360 6.54 4.98 -5.27
N LEU A 361 6.91 5.28 -6.50
CA LEU A 361 7.47 6.57 -6.92
C LEU A 361 6.66 7.05 -8.12
N GLU A 362 5.98 8.20 -7.97
CA GLU A 362 4.83 8.58 -8.78
C GLU A 362 4.81 10.03 -9.26
N PRO A 363 5.89 10.57 -9.86
CA PRO A 363 5.87 11.91 -10.40
C PRO A 363 4.80 12.07 -11.48
N LYS A 364 3.91 13.05 -11.29
CA LYS A 364 2.76 13.33 -12.16
C LYS A 364 2.67 14.84 -12.44
N ILE A 365 2.34 15.21 -13.68
CA ILE A 365 2.09 16.61 -14.11
C ILE A 365 0.72 16.67 -14.75
N VAL A 366 -0.06 17.71 -14.44
CA VAL A 366 -1.38 17.93 -15.01
C VAL A 366 -1.36 19.11 -15.97
N LEU A 367 -1.73 18.89 -17.22
CA LEU A 367 -1.75 19.88 -18.27
C LEU A 367 -3.20 20.30 -18.58
N PRO A 368 -3.59 21.56 -18.32
CA PRO A 368 -4.92 22.04 -18.66
C PRO A 368 -5.26 21.84 -20.14
N GLY A 369 -6.46 21.32 -20.42
CA GLY A 369 -6.94 21.01 -21.77
C GLY A 369 -6.40 19.71 -22.37
N VAL A 370 -5.44 19.05 -21.72
CA VAL A 370 -4.85 17.78 -22.16
C VAL A 370 -5.14 16.66 -21.13
N GLY A 371 -4.76 16.89 -19.88
CA GLY A 371 -4.92 15.92 -18.80
C GLY A 371 -3.61 15.58 -18.07
N PRO A 372 -3.58 14.47 -17.33
CA PRO A 372 -2.43 14.04 -16.55
C PRO A 372 -1.42 13.29 -17.41
N VAL A 373 -0.14 13.58 -17.20
CA VAL A 373 1.00 12.80 -17.69
C VAL A 373 1.93 12.48 -16.54
N GLY A 374 2.75 11.47 -16.68
CA GLY A 374 3.67 11.05 -15.64
C GLY A 374 3.73 9.53 -15.58
N ILE A 375 4.28 9.03 -14.50
CA ILE A 375 4.54 7.61 -14.35
C ILE A 375 4.57 7.21 -12.88
N GLU A 376 4.21 5.98 -12.59
CA GLU A 376 4.42 5.39 -11.29
C GLU A 376 4.96 3.98 -11.41
N ASN A 377 5.97 3.70 -10.60
CA ASN A 377 6.53 2.37 -10.46
C ASN A 377 6.78 2.04 -8.99
N SER A 378 6.64 0.75 -8.68
CA SER A 378 7.04 0.18 -7.39
C SER A 378 8.53 -0.18 -7.44
N TRP A 379 9.25 0.16 -6.37
CA TRP A 379 10.68 -0.03 -6.21
C TRP A 379 11.03 -0.71 -4.90
N VAL A 380 12.15 -1.41 -4.85
CA VAL A 380 12.74 -1.94 -3.62
C VAL A 380 14.12 -1.34 -3.40
N VAL A 381 14.42 -0.93 -2.16
CA VAL A 381 15.76 -0.54 -1.76
C VAL A 381 16.62 -1.78 -1.61
N THR A 382 17.75 -1.83 -2.33
CA THR A 382 18.74 -2.90 -2.24
C THR A 382 20.08 -2.36 -1.75
N GLU A 383 20.99 -3.24 -1.36
CA GLU A 383 22.35 -2.86 -0.98
C GLU A 383 23.04 -1.95 -2.03
N ASN A 384 22.74 -2.17 -3.32
CA ASN A 384 23.39 -1.51 -4.45
C ASN A 384 22.53 -0.41 -5.10
N GLY A 385 21.41 0.00 -4.50
CA GLY A 385 20.51 1.02 -5.04
C GLY A 385 19.05 0.59 -5.16
N ALA A 386 18.30 1.22 -6.06
CA ALA A 386 16.90 0.90 -6.29
C ALA A 386 16.73 -0.27 -7.29
N GLY A 387 15.94 -1.27 -6.92
CA GLY A 387 15.48 -2.32 -7.81
C GLY A 387 14.04 -2.06 -8.27
N LYS A 388 13.81 -1.88 -9.57
CA LYS A 388 12.45 -1.72 -10.12
C LYS A 388 11.68 -3.04 -10.04
N LEU A 389 10.48 -3.01 -9.48
CA LEU A 389 9.59 -4.17 -9.35
C LEU A 389 8.57 -4.22 -10.49
N THR A 390 8.00 -3.08 -10.88
CA THR A 390 7.04 -2.98 -11.99
C THR A 390 7.77 -2.83 -13.32
N ILE A 391 7.72 -3.85 -14.16
CA ILE A 391 8.34 -3.84 -15.49
C ILE A 391 7.23 -3.83 -16.54
N CYS A 392 6.96 -2.65 -17.10
CA CYS A 392 5.92 -2.41 -18.11
C CYS A 392 6.37 -1.27 -19.03
N ASN A 393 5.73 -1.11 -20.19
CA ASN A 393 6.00 0.05 -21.06
C ASN A 393 5.77 1.36 -20.28
N GLU A 394 6.70 2.30 -20.38
CA GLU A 394 6.71 3.57 -19.66
C GLU A 394 6.39 4.77 -20.55
N GLU A 395 6.36 4.56 -21.85
CA GLU A 395 5.96 5.60 -22.82
C GLU A 395 4.44 5.82 -22.81
N ILE A 396 4.00 6.97 -23.30
CA ILE A 396 2.58 7.25 -23.56
C ILE A 396 2.10 6.31 -24.67
N ILE A 397 1.06 5.52 -24.39
CA ILE A 397 0.49 4.54 -25.32
C ILE A 397 -0.73 5.15 -26.01
N GLU A 398 -0.71 5.28 -27.33
CA GLU A 398 -1.86 5.74 -28.11
C GLU A 398 -2.92 4.62 -28.19
N LEU A 399 -4.21 4.97 -27.91
CA LEU A 399 -5.38 4.11 -27.94
C LEU A 399 -6.22 4.31 -29.20
#